data_9b50af41364296f84092616b90e20fb0
#
_entry.id   9b50af41364296f84092616b90e20fb0
#
_cell.length_a   1.000
_cell.length_b   1.000
_cell.length_c   1.000
_cell.angle_alpha   90.00
_cell.angle_beta   90.00
_cell.angle_gamma   90.00
#
_symmetry.space_group_name_H-M   'P 1'
#
loop_
_entity.id
_entity.type
_entity.pdbx_description
1 polymer ?
#
loop_
_entity_poly.entity_id
_entity_poly.type
_entity_poly.pdbx_seq_one_letter_code
_entity_poly.pdbx_strand_id
1 'polypeptide(L)'
;MSSPITLFTGQWADLPLVKLAELAKGWGYDGLEIACWGDHFDPDKALSDDKYCQTRHDILGKFGLKVFAISTHLVGQAVCDVIDERHKRILPPNVWGDGDGPEGPRTLLAFR
;
A
#
# COMPACT_ATOMS: atom_id res chain seq x y z
N MET A 1 22.02 -15.94 -12.42
CA MET A 1 21.11 -14.82 -12.05
C MET A 1 20.41 -15.20 -10.75
N SER A 2 20.52 -14.36 -9.74
CA SER A 2 19.76 -14.53 -8.51
C SER A 2 18.41 -13.83 -8.63
N SER A 3 17.37 -14.40 -8.04
CA SER A 3 16.09 -13.74 -7.91
C SER A 3 16.19 -12.57 -6.93
N PRO A 4 15.50 -11.46 -7.17
CA PRO A 4 15.50 -10.34 -6.23
C PRO A 4 14.84 -10.74 -4.90
N ILE A 5 15.39 -10.22 -3.81
CA ILE A 5 14.83 -10.40 -2.47
C ILE A 5 14.10 -9.11 -2.08
N THR A 6 12.83 -9.22 -1.74
CA THR A 6 11.97 -8.08 -1.42
C THR A 6 11.55 -8.09 0.05
N LEU A 7 11.40 -6.90 0.62
CA LEU A 7 10.86 -6.69 1.96
C LEU A 7 9.41 -6.22 1.86
N PHE A 8 8.49 -6.87 2.56
CA PHE A 8 7.15 -6.35 2.78
C PHE A 8 7.17 -5.22 3.81
N THR A 9 6.66 -4.05 3.46
CA THR A 9 6.81 -2.85 4.27
C THR A 9 5.77 -2.67 5.38
N GLY A 10 4.69 -3.43 5.38
CA GLY A 10 3.56 -3.25 6.29
C GLY A 10 3.87 -3.36 7.77
N GLN A 11 4.91 -4.10 8.14
CA GLN A 11 5.34 -4.25 9.54
C GLN A 11 6.04 -2.99 10.08
N TRP A 12 6.43 -2.07 9.22
CA TRP A 12 7.09 -0.80 9.54
C TRP A 12 6.27 0.41 9.08
N ALA A 13 4.95 0.28 9.07
CA ALA A 13 4.05 1.34 8.61
C ALA A 13 4.07 2.60 9.52
N ASP A 14 4.64 2.49 10.70
CA ASP A 14 4.94 3.58 11.62
C ASP A 14 6.16 4.43 11.20
N LEU A 15 7.00 3.90 10.30
CA LEU A 15 8.14 4.63 9.76
C LEU A 15 7.79 5.33 8.44
N PRO A 16 8.34 6.53 8.19
CA PRO A 16 8.28 7.12 6.84
C PRO A 16 8.96 6.22 5.80
N LEU A 17 8.41 6.20 4.57
CA LEU A 17 8.95 5.37 3.49
C LEU A 17 10.45 5.60 3.26
N VAL A 18 10.91 6.85 3.30
CA VAL A 18 12.32 7.18 3.11
C VAL A 18 13.22 6.53 4.17
N LYS A 19 12.76 6.48 5.42
CA LYS A 19 13.53 5.86 6.51
C LYS A 19 13.58 4.35 6.37
N LEU A 20 12.45 3.74 6.03
CA LEU A 20 12.42 2.30 5.78
C LEU A 20 13.26 1.90 4.56
N ALA A 21 13.25 2.70 3.49
CA ALA A 21 14.08 2.46 2.31
C ALA A 21 15.58 2.45 2.65
N GLU A 22 16.04 3.40 3.47
CA GLU A 22 17.41 3.43 3.98
C GLU A 22 17.77 2.14 4.72
N LEU A 23 16.90 1.71 5.64
CA LEU A 23 17.12 0.49 6.43
C LEU A 23 17.10 -0.77 5.56
N ALA A 24 16.11 -0.90 4.68
CA ALA A 24 15.98 -2.05 3.78
C ALA A 24 17.21 -2.20 2.88
N LYS A 25 17.75 -1.09 2.39
CA LYS A 25 19.00 -1.11 1.64
C LYS A 25 20.18 -1.56 2.50
N GLY A 26 20.27 -1.08 3.73
CA GLY A 26 21.31 -1.48 4.69
C GLY A 26 21.23 -2.98 5.04
N TRP A 27 20.03 -3.56 5.02
CA TRP A 27 19.82 -5.01 5.24
C TRP A 27 20.06 -5.88 4.01
N GLY A 28 20.29 -5.27 2.85
CA GLY A 28 20.67 -6.00 1.63
C GLY A 28 19.48 -6.42 0.75
N TYR A 29 18.30 -5.82 0.91
CA TYR A 29 17.16 -6.07 0.03
C TYR A 29 17.35 -5.40 -1.34
N ASP A 30 16.79 -6.02 -2.38
CA ASP A 30 16.80 -5.51 -3.76
C ASP A 30 15.60 -4.60 -4.04
N GLY A 31 14.52 -4.78 -3.28
CA GLY A 31 13.31 -3.99 -3.45
C GLY A 31 12.29 -4.21 -2.36
N LEU A 32 11.11 -3.64 -2.59
CA LEU A 32 10.02 -3.62 -1.63
C LEU A 32 8.72 -4.16 -2.23
N GLU A 33 7.93 -4.82 -1.40
CA GLU A 33 6.48 -4.94 -1.55
C GLU A 33 5.87 -3.84 -0.70
N ILE A 34 5.29 -2.82 -1.33
CA ILE A 34 4.83 -1.61 -0.65
C ILE A 34 3.43 -1.80 -0.09
N ALA A 35 3.25 -1.49 1.18
CA ALA A 35 1.95 -1.47 1.85
C ALA A 35 1.13 -0.23 1.45
N CYS A 36 -0.16 -0.44 1.15
CA CYS A 36 -1.12 0.64 0.85
C CYS A 36 -1.69 1.29 2.12
N TRP A 37 -0.83 1.58 3.09
CA TRP A 37 -1.18 2.32 4.30
C TRP A 37 0.05 3.02 4.91
N GLY A 38 -0.21 3.88 5.92
CA GLY A 38 0.83 4.73 6.48
C GLY A 38 1.37 5.73 5.45
N ASP A 39 2.63 6.09 5.58
CA ASP A 39 3.31 6.95 4.60
C ASP A 39 3.81 6.19 3.36
N HIS A 40 3.62 4.87 3.30
CA HIS A 40 4.28 4.07 2.27
C HIS A 40 3.65 4.27 0.90
N PHE A 41 2.35 4.01 0.77
CA PHE A 41 1.61 4.24 -0.46
C PHE A 41 0.15 4.54 -0.18
N ASP A 42 -0.36 5.57 -0.83
CA ASP A 42 -1.75 6.02 -0.73
C ASP A 42 -2.42 5.86 -2.10
N PRO A 43 -3.36 4.91 -2.26
CA PRO A 43 -4.03 4.69 -3.53
C PRO A 43 -4.87 5.88 -4.00
N ASP A 44 -5.47 6.64 -3.08
CA ASP A 44 -6.30 7.80 -3.44
C ASP A 44 -5.43 8.93 -4.01
N LYS A 45 -4.25 9.14 -3.43
CA LYS A 45 -3.27 10.08 -3.99
C LYS A 45 -2.75 9.61 -5.34
N ALA A 46 -2.50 8.32 -5.50
CA ALA A 46 -2.05 7.77 -6.77
C ALA A 46 -3.08 7.94 -7.90
N LEU A 47 -4.37 7.93 -7.57
CA LEU A 47 -5.45 8.16 -8.52
C LEU A 47 -5.65 9.65 -8.85
N SER A 48 -5.38 10.54 -7.91
CA SER A 48 -5.65 11.98 -8.05
C SER A 48 -4.45 12.82 -8.46
N ASP A 49 -3.24 12.30 -8.33
CA ASP A 49 -1.98 13.01 -8.64
C ASP A 49 -1.05 12.14 -9.50
N ASP A 50 -0.97 12.50 -10.77
CA ASP A 50 -0.13 11.80 -11.77
C ASP A 50 1.36 11.73 -11.36
N LYS A 51 1.82 12.62 -10.50
CA LYS A 51 3.21 12.66 -10.04
C LYS A 51 3.47 11.84 -8.79
N TYR A 52 2.41 11.43 -8.07
CA TYR A 52 2.58 10.74 -6.79
C TYR A 52 3.39 9.45 -6.91
N CYS A 53 3.07 8.60 -7.86
CA CYS A 53 3.82 7.35 -8.09
C CYS A 53 5.29 7.62 -8.40
N GLN A 54 5.58 8.66 -9.19
CA GLN A 54 6.96 9.04 -9.50
C GLN A 54 7.72 9.45 -8.24
N THR A 55 7.09 10.20 -7.32
CA THR A 55 7.73 10.58 -6.06
C THR A 55 8.11 9.38 -5.20
N ARG A 56 7.28 8.31 -5.21
CA ARG A 56 7.59 7.05 -4.51
C ARG A 56 8.77 6.35 -5.15
N HIS A 57 8.79 6.25 -6.47
CA HIS A 57 9.93 5.70 -7.22
C HIS A 57 11.22 6.48 -6.99
N ASP A 58 11.16 7.81 -6.93
CA ASP A 58 12.32 8.66 -6.69
C ASP A 58 12.91 8.43 -5.30
N ILE A 59 12.06 8.27 -4.27
CA ILE A 59 12.52 7.94 -2.91
C ILE A 59 13.29 6.62 -2.92
N LEU A 60 12.72 5.57 -3.53
CA LEU A 60 13.35 4.25 -3.56
C LEU A 60 14.59 4.22 -4.44
N GLY A 61 14.56 4.95 -5.55
CA GLY A 61 15.69 5.05 -6.48
C GLY A 61 16.95 5.63 -5.86
N LYS A 62 16.82 6.53 -4.86
CA LYS A 62 17.97 7.06 -4.10
C LYS A 62 18.77 5.97 -3.38
N PHE A 63 18.10 4.88 -3.01
CA PHE A 63 18.71 3.73 -2.33
C PHE A 63 18.93 2.53 -3.25
N GLY A 64 18.65 2.68 -4.55
CA GLY A 64 18.76 1.59 -5.51
C GLY A 64 17.74 0.46 -5.30
N LEU A 65 16.60 0.77 -4.66
CA LEU A 65 15.51 -0.18 -4.44
C LEU A 65 14.46 -0.08 -5.55
N LYS A 66 13.79 -1.20 -5.83
CA LYS A 66 12.67 -1.28 -6.78
C LYS A 66 11.39 -1.70 -6.08
N VAL A 67 10.25 -1.35 -6.67
CA VAL A 67 8.95 -1.88 -6.29
C VAL A 67 8.68 -3.14 -7.11
N PHE A 68 8.46 -4.26 -6.45
CA PHE A 68 8.14 -5.53 -7.10
C PHE A 68 6.68 -5.94 -6.90
N ALA A 69 6.04 -5.44 -5.84
CA ALA A 69 4.64 -5.70 -5.56
C ALA A 69 4.04 -4.57 -4.71
N ILE A 70 2.73 -4.47 -4.74
CA ILE A 70 1.93 -3.59 -3.88
C ILE A 70 0.99 -4.47 -3.06
N SER A 71 1.00 -4.29 -1.74
CA SER A 71 0.12 -5.00 -0.83
C SER A 71 -1.13 -4.18 -0.53
N THR A 72 -2.28 -4.67 -0.97
CA THR A 72 -3.57 -3.96 -0.89
C THR A 72 -4.53 -4.59 0.13
N HIS A 73 -4.07 -5.52 0.97
CA HIS A 73 -4.98 -6.31 1.79
C HIS A 73 -5.85 -5.49 2.76
N LEU A 74 -5.41 -4.33 3.26
CA LEU A 74 -6.28 -3.47 4.07
C LEU A 74 -7.33 -2.72 3.25
N VAL A 75 -6.98 -2.29 2.05
CA VAL A 75 -7.87 -1.48 1.20
C VAL A 75 -8.64 -2.30 0.17
N GLY A 76 -8.22 -3.51 -0.11
CA GLY A 76 -8.80 -4.36 -1.15
C GLY A 76 -9.18 -5.79 -0.71
N GLN A 77 -8.99 -6.16 0.54
CA GLN A 77 -9.21 -7.55 1.00
C GLN A 77 -10.66 -8.03 0.90
N ALA A 78 -11.62 -7.13 0.97
CA ALA A 78 -13.04 -7.46 0.98
C ALA A 78 -13.74 -7.29 -0.38
N VAL A 79 -12.96 -7.08 -1.44
CA VAL A 79 -13.49 -6.77 -2.79
C VAL A 79 -14.44 -7.84 -3.34
N CYS A 80 -14.18 -9.10 -3.04
CA CYS A 80 -14.99 -10.24 -3.51
C CYS A 80 -15.86 -10.84 -2.41
N ASP A 81 -15.93 -10.23 -1.26
CA ASP A 81 -16.68 -10.72 -0.11
C ASP A 81 -18.14 -10.27 -0.11
N VAL A 82 -18.99 -11.05 0.54
CA VAL A 82 -20.31 -10.58 0.96
C VAL A 82 -20.11 -9.79 2.25
N ILE A 83 -20.08 -8.46 2.12
CA ILE A 83 -19.69 -7.57 3.20
C ILE A 83 -20.85 -7.39 4.19
N ASP A 84 -20.52 -7.48 5.46
CA ASP A 84 -21.42 -7.28 6.58
C ASP A 84 -20.73 -6.52 7.73
N GLU A 85 -21.42 -6.36 8.86
CA GLU A 85 -20.94 -5.64 10.04
C GLU A 85 -19.59 -6.14 10.58
N ARG A 86 -19.22 -7.39 10.33
CA ARG A 86 -17.92 -7.96 10.75
C ARG A 86 -16.75 -7.25 10.06
N HIS A 87 -16.96 -6.81 8.82
CA HIS A 87 -15.94 -6.12 8.02
C HIS A 87 -15.63 -4.72 8.52
N LYS A 88 -16.56 -4.07 9.23
CA LYS A 88 -16.37 -2.73 9.80
C LYS A 88 -15.14 -2.63 10.70
N ARG A 89 -14.78 -3.73 11.37
CA ARG A 89 -13.64 -3.77 12.28
C ARG A 89 -12.29 -3.94 11.57
N ILE A 90 -12.30 -4.48 10.37
CA ILE A 90 -11.08 -4.84 9.64
C ILE A 90 -10.80 -3.93 8.45
N LEU A 91 -11.80 -3.19 8.00
CA LEU A 91 -11.63 -2.23 6.90
C LEU A 91 -11.27 -0.84 7.44
N PRO A 92 -10.35 -0.13 6.78
CA PRO A 92 -10.09 1.28 7.11
C PRO A 92 -11.37 2.12 6.97
N PRO A 93 -11.55 3.18 7.79
CA PRO A 93 -12.75 4.01 7.75
C PRO A 93 -13.08 4.59 6.37
N ASN A 94 -12.06 5.00 5.61
CA ASN A 94 -12.23 5.51 4.25
C ASN A 94 -12.66 4.44 3.24
N VAL A 95 -12.42 3.17 3.55
CA VAL A 95 -12.85 2.03 2.73
C VAL A 95 -14.26 1.59 3.12
N TRP A 96 -14.60 1.62 4.41
CA TRP A 96 -15.94 1.30 4.89
C TRP A 96 -16.97 2.35 4.44
N GLY A 97 -16.62 3.66 4.51
CA GLY A 97 -17.52 4.77 4.23
C GLY A 97 -18.37 5.19 5.43
N ASP A 98 -19.35 6.05 5.18
CA ASP A 98 -20.18 6.68 6.23
C ASP A 98 -21.48 5.91 6.53
N GLY A 99 -21.79 4.86 5.78
CA GLY A 99 -23.04 4.12 5.87
C GLY A 99 -22.97 2.87 6.77
N ASP A 100 -24.12 2.22 6.91
CA ASP A 100 -24.23 0.92 7.59
C ASP A 100 -23.83 -0.27 6.69
N GLY A 101 -23.13 0.00 5.65
CA GLY A 101 -22.69 -1.01 4.69
C GLY A 101 -21.54 -0.53 3.82
N PRO A 102 -21.03 -1.44 3.00
CA PRO A 102 -19.74 -1.31 2.35
C PRO A 102 -19.82 -0.46 1.07
N GLU A 103 -19.98 0.83 1.20
CA GLU A 103 -19.83 1.72 0.06
C GLU A 103 -18.37 1.85 -0.35
N GLY A 104 -17.46 1.88 0.62
CA GLY A 104 -16.04 2.02 0.41
C GLY A 104 -15.43 0.93 -0.48
N PRO A 105 -15.62 -0.37 -0.19
CA PRO A 105 -15.11 -1.45 -1.04
C PRO A 105 -15.70 -1.45 -2.45
N ARG A 106 -16.97 -1.07 -2.60
CA ARG A 106 -17.61 -0.95 -3.91
C ARG A 106 -17.07 0.23 -4.71
N THR A 107 -16.77 1.33 -4.04
CA THR A 107 -16.15 2.49 -4.68
C THR A 107 -14.76 2.15 -5.21
N LEU A 108 -13.96 1.42 -4.44
CA LEU A 108 -12.66 0.93 -4.90
C LEU A 108 -12.78 -0.05 -6.09
N LEU A 109 -13.86 -0.84 -6.16
CA LEU A 109 -14.15 -1.71 -7.30
C LEU A 109 -14.51 -0.91 -8.56
N ALA A 110 -15.15 0.23 -8.43
CA ALA A 110 -15.54 1.07 -9.56
C ALA A 110 -14.34 1.74 -10.26
N PHE A 111 -13.18 1.80 -9.60
CA PHE A 111 -11.94 2.36 -10.12
C PHE A 111 -10.97 1.32 -10.71
N ARG A 112 -11.41 0.07 -10.83
CA ARG A 112 -10.66 -1.02 -11.46
C ARG A 112 -11.37 -1.47 -12.72
#